data_3d13348513d51cb19850a29ab590e077
#
_entry.id   3d13348513d51cb19850a29ab590e077
#
_cell.length_a   1.000
_cell.length_b   1.000
_cell.length_c   1.000
_cell.angle_alpha   90.00
_cell.angle_beta   90.00
_cell.angle_gamma   90.00
#
_symmetry.space_group_name_H-M   'P 1'
#
loop_
_entity.id
_entity.type
_entity.pdbx_description
1 polymer ?
#
loop_
_entity_poly.entity_id
_entity_poly.type
_entity_poly.pdbx_seq_one_letter_code
_entity_poly.pdbx_strand_id
1 'polypeptide(L)'
;PDGTEYSGLSAPDFMSVREESRTFEQVEAYTGGVVTLLGVGEPKQVLGIRVSDGFFDLLGLRTALGRGFLPEENGPGRNRVVVLDHGFWQREFGGDAGVVGRTLSLGGEPYTVVGVLERGARPPAPGDVYAPLEYDETFSAATAQGRRSEYLGVLGRAGQGVDAGRVRADLERIG
;
A
#
# COMPACT_ATOMS: atom_id res chain seq x y z
N PRO A 1 10.60 -17.31 -1.60
CA PRO A 1 9.58 -16.37 -1.14
C PRO A 1 8.22 -16.86 -1.62
N ASP A 2 7.58 -17.65 -0.77
CA ASP A 2 6.28 -18.24 -1.08
C ASP A 2 5.18 -17.32 -0.55
N GLY A 3 5.04 -16.14 -1.21
CA GLY A 3 3.92 -15.25 -0.96
C GLY A 3 2.69 -15.74 -1.69
N THR A 4 1.56 -15.90 -1.01
CA THR A 4 0.28 -16.15 -1.63
C THR A 4 -0.38 -14.80 -1.89
N GLU A 5 -0.62 -14.48 -3.17
CA GLU A 5 -1.38 -13.30 -3.58
C GLU A 5 -2.86 -13.70 -3.71
N TYR A 6 -3.71 -12.96 -3.01
CA TYR A 6 -5.16 -13.01 -3.21
C TYR A 6 -5.60 -11.64 -3.73
N SER A 7 -6.22 -11.61 -4.90
CA SER A 7 -6.79 -10.40 -5.46
C SER A 7 -8.30 -10.40 -5.31
N GLY A 8 -8.87 -9.24 -5.03
CA GLY A 8 -10.30 -9.05 -4.97
C GLY A 8 -10.91 -9.25 -3.58
N LEU A 9 -10.21 -8.94 -2.50
CA LEU A 9 -10.81 -8.87 -1.17
C LEU A 9 -11.48 -7.52 -0.91
N SER A 10 -12.57 -7.56 -0.16
CA SER A 10 -13.15 -6.34 0.41
C SER A 10 -12.31 -5.86 1.60
N ALA A 11 -12.45 -4.58 1.96
CA ALA A 11 -11.77 -4.04 3.12
C ALA A 11 -12.14 -4.75 4.44
N PRO A 12 -13.42 -5.05 4.73
CA PRO A 12 -13.78 -5.84 5.90
C PRO A 12 -13.16 -7.25 5.92
N ASP A 13 -13.11 -7.93 4.76
CA ASP A 13 -12.52 -9.28 4.68
C ASP A 13 -11.01 -9.23 4.91
N PHE A 14 -10.32 -8.21 4.34
CA PHE A 14 -8.92 -7.97 4.63
C PHE A 14 -8.67 -7.77 6.13
N MET A 15 -9.47 -6.95 6.80
CA MET A 15 -9.34 -6.72 8.25
C MET A 15 -9.59 -8.00 9.05
N SER A 16 -10.61 -8.79 8.68
CA SER A 16 -10.86 -10.09 9.32
C SER A 16 -9.68 -11.05 9.15
N VAL A 17 -9.11 -11.15 7.94
CA VAL A 17 -7.93 -12.00 7.70
C VAL A 17 -6.73 -11.51 8.50
N ARG A 18 -6.47 -10.19 8.53
CA ARG A 18 -5.35 -9.58 9.26
C ARG A 18 -5.43 -9.83 10.77
N GLU A 19 -6.63 -9.78 11.35
CA GLU A 19 -6.86 -9.89 12.80
C GLU A 19 -7.03 -11.34 13.27
N GLU A 20 -7.67 -12.20 12.47
CA GLU A 20 -8.10 -13.52 12.90
C GLU A 20 -7.25 -14.67 12.35
N SER A 21 -6.41 -14.43 11.33
CA SER A 21 -5.61 -15.49 10.74
C SER A 21 -4.59 -16.04 11.73
N ARG A 22 -4.47 -17.37 11.72
CA ARG A 22 -3.51 -18.14 12.51
C ARG A 22 -2.38 -18.71 11.66
N THR A 23 -2.47 -18.52 10.35
CA THR A 23 -1.54 -19.08 9.38
C THR A 23 -0.60 -18.04 8.80
N PHE A 24 -0.95 -16.76 8.86
CA PHE A 24 -0.11 -15.67 8.40
C PHE A 24 0.63 -14.99 9.56
N GLU A 25 1.92 -14.71 9.36
CA GLU A 25 2.71 -13.84 10.24
C GLU A 25 2.45 -12.37 9.96
N GLN A 26 2.14 -12.05 8.69
CA GLN A 26 1.88 -10.70 8.24
C GLN A 26 0.93 -10.72 7.04
N VAL A 27 -0.04 -9.81 7.02
CA VAL A 27 -0.99 -9.63 5.91
C VAL A 27 -1.08 -8.16 5.58
N GLU A 28 -0.88 -7.83 4.31
CA GLU A 28 -0.87 -6.45 3.82
C GLU A 28 -1.76 -6.31 2.58
N ALA A 29 -2.30 -5.11 2.40
CA ALA A 29 -3.20 -4.80 1.31
C ALA A 29 -2.70 -3.64 0.46
N TYR A 30 -3.13 -3.62 -0.79
CA TYR A 30 -2.90 -2.51 -1.71
C TYR A 30 -4.09 -2.32 -2.64
N THR A 31 -4.22 -1.10 -3.14
CA THR A 31 -5.12 -0.76 -4.24
C THR A 31 -4.50 0.37 -5.04
N GLY A 32 -4.89 0.56 -6.27
CA GLY A 32 -4.25 1.56 -7.11
C GLY A 32 -5.16 2.14 -8.16
N GLY A 33 -4.72 3.27 -8.69
CA GLY A 33 -5.41 3.97 -9.76
C GLY A 33 -4.63 5.15 -10.28
N VAL A 34 -5.12 5.73 -11.34
CA VAL A 34 -4.53 6.92 -11.95
C VAL A 34 -4.95 8.15 -11.15
N VAL A 35 -3.97 9.00 -10.83
CA VAL A 35 -4.19 10.27 -10.14
C VAL A 35 -3.45 11.40 -10.86
N THR A 36 -3.99 12.61 -10.81
CA THR A 36 -3.34 13.77 -11.45
C THR A 36 -2.32 14.38 -10.51
N LEU A 37 -1.06 14.44 -10.94
CA LEU A 37 0.01 15.19 -10.29
C LEU A 37 -0.03 16.64 -10.78
N LEU A 38 -0.09 17.58 -9.83
CA LEU A 38 -0.06 19.01 -10.06
C LEU A 38 1.14 19.66 -9.36
N GLY A 39 1.59 20.80 -9.88
CA GLY A 39 2.66 21.58 -9.23
C GLY A 39 4.08 21.09 -9.52
N VAL A 40 4.25 20.11 -10.40
CA VAL A 40 5.55 19.63 -10.89
C VAL A 40 5.51 19.67 -12.42
N GLY A 41 5.92 20.81 -13.01
CA GLY A 41 5.76 21.04 -14.43
C GLY A 41 4.29 21.12 -14.83
N GLU A 42 3.94 20.59 -16.01
CA GLU A 42 2.55 20.52 -16.47
C GLU A 42 1.79 19.40 -15.73
N PRO A 43 0.46 19.55 -15.56
CA PRO A 43 -0.38 18.50 -15.00
C PRO A 43 -0.21 17.18 -15.76
N LYS A 44 -0.02 16.09 -15.03
CA LYS A 44 0.17 14.76 -15.65
C LYS A 44 -0.52 13.67 -14.85
N GLN A 45 -0.89 12.62 -15.55
CA GLN A 45 -1.42 11.40 -14.93
C GLN A 45 -0.26 10.54 -14.42
N VAL A 46 -0.35 10.11 -13.17
CA VAL A 46 0.61 9.20 -12.53
C VAL A 46 -0.14 8.03 -11.91
N LEU A 47 0.53 6.91 -11.77
CA LEU A 47 -0.02 5.73 -11.13
C LEU A 47 0.20 5.81 -9.61
N GLY A 48 -0.89 6.02 -8.87
CA GLY A 48 -0.89 6.07 -7.42
C GLY A 48 -1.33 4.75 -6.81
N ILE A 49 -0.54 4.21 -5.90
CA ILE A 49 -0.85 2.98 -5.17
C ILE A 49 -1.04 3.33 -3.70
N ARG A 50 -2.15 2.90 -3.12
CA ARG A 50 -2.39 2.97 -1.68
C ARG A 50 -2.04 1.63 -1.06
N VAL A 51 -1.29 1.65 0.04
CA VAL A 51 -0.76 0.45 0.68
C VAL A 51 -0.98 0.50 2.20
N SER A 52 -1.12 -0.66 2.81
CA SER A 52 -1.07 -0.77 4.27
C SER A 52 0.34 -0.50 4.80
N ASP A 53 0.45 -0.15 6.07
CA ASP A 53 1.68 0.34 6.71
C ASP A 53 2.87 -0.63 6.62
N GLY A 54 2.63 -1.93 6.73
CA GLY A 54 3.65 -2.97 6.66
C GLY A 54 3.98 -3.47 5.23
N PHE A 55 3.38 -2.89 4.19
CA PHE A 55 3.51 -3.38 2.81
C PHE A 55 4.97 -3.44 2.32
N PHE A 56 5.76 -2.40 2.58
CA PHE A 56 7.17 -2.39 2.18
C PHE A 56 7.99 -3.40 2.97
N ASP A 57 7.73 -3.54 4.27
CA ASP A 57 8.44 -4.48 5.15
C ASP A 57 8.13 -5.93 4.76
N LEU A 58 6.86 -6.25 4.45
CA LEU A 58 6.46 -7.57 3.96
C LEU A 58 7.25 -7.98 2.72
N LEU A 59 7.47 -7.02 1.82
CA LEU A 59 8.17 -7.24 0.55
C LEU A 59 9.68 -7.07 0.65
N GLY A 60 10.22 -6.67 1.80
CA GLY A 60 11.63 -6.38 1.98
C GLY A 60 12.11 -5.16 1.19
N LEU A 61 11.21 -4.24 0.83
CA LEU A 61 11.53 -3.03 0.10
C LEU A 61 12.06 -1.95 1.05
N ARG A 62 13.13 -1.28 0.63
CA ARG A 62 13.78 -0.23 1.42
C ARG A 62 13.66 1.12 0.74
N THR A 63 13.86 2.18 1.52
CA THR A 63 13.98 3.54 1.00
C THR A 63 15.45 3.92 0.81
N ALA A 64 15.75 4.54 -0.33
CA ALA A 64 17.06 5.15 -0.58
C ALA A 64 17.17 6.51 0.12
N LEU A 65 16.06 7.22 0.27
CA LEU A 65 15.94 8.50 0.97
C LEU A 65 14.74 8.45 1.91
N GLY A 66 14.85 9.15 3.04
CA GLY A 66 13.75 9.28 3.98
C GLY A 66 13.36 7.95 4.64
N ARG A 67 12.05 7.69 4.72
CA ARG A 67 11.46 6.54 5.40
C ARG A 67 10.25 5.97 4.65
N GLY A 68 9.83 4.78 5.04
CA GLY A 68 8.53 4.22 4.70
C GLY A 68 7.39 4.84 5.53
N PHE A 69 6.25 4.17 5.57
CA PHE A 69 5.08 4.63 6.32
C PHE A 69 5.14 4.22 7.78
N LEU A 70 4.50 5.02 8.63
CA LEU A 70 4.30 4.72 10.05
C LEU A 70 2.88 4.14 10.24
N PRO A 71 2.66 3.26 11.24
CA PRO A 71 1.35 2.65 11.47
C PRO A 71 0.20 3.66 11.64
N GLU A 72 0.47 4.80 12.29
CA GLU A 72 -0.51 5.86 12.50
C GLU A 72 -0.91 6.60 11.22
N GLU A 73 -0.12 6.49 10.14
CA GLU A 73 -0.40 7.13 8.86
C GLU A 73 -1.50 6.42 8.05
N ASN A 74 -1.91 5.22 8.45
CA ASN A 74 -3.13 4.59 7.93
C ASN A 74 -4.41 5.08 8.66
N GLY A 75 -4.25 5.87 9.72
CA GLY A 75 -5.39 6.45 10.44
C GLY A 75 -6.04 7.61 9.69
N PRO A 76 -7.31 7.93 10.01
CA PRO A 76 -8.06 8.99 9.37
C PRO A 76 -7.34 10.35 9.44
N GLY A 77 -7.23 11.00 8.28
CA GLY A 77 -6.61 12.33 8.15
C GLY A 77 -5.07 12.36 8.32
N ARG A 78 -4.42 11.22 8.49
CA ARG A 78 -2.95 11.11 8.61
C ARG A 78 -2.27 10.54 7.37
N ASN A 79 -3.02 10.16 6.36
CA ASN A 79 -2.58 9.48 5.14
C ASN A 79 -2.05 10.42 4.05
N ARG A 80 -1.79 11.69 4.37
CA ARG A 80 -1.30 12.71 3.41
C ARG A 80 0.22 12.72 3.30
N VAL A 81 0.82 11.55 3.28
CA VAL A 81 2.25 11.33 3.02
C VAL A 81 2.42 10.44 1.80
N VAL A 82 3.58 10.53 1.15
CA VAL A 82 3.84 9.78 -0.06
C VAL A 82 5.30 9.33 -0.12
N VAL A 83 5.51 8.11 -0.61
CA VAL A 83 6.81 7.55 -0.98
C VAL A 83 6.87 7.45 -2.50
N LEU A 84 7.95 7.93 -3.10
CA LEU A 84 8.13 7.94 -4.55
C LEU A 84 8.82 6.64 -5.02
N ASP A 85 8.43 6.15 -6.21
CA ASP A 85 9.25 5.20 -6.94
C ASP A 85 10.58 5.84 -7.32
N HIS A 86 11.65 5.05 -7.34
CA HIS A 86 12.99 5.55 -7.68
C HIS A 86 13.06 6.12 -9.11
N GLY A 87 12.49 5.41 -10.07
CA GLY A 87 12.49 5.86 -11.47
C GLY A 87 11.66 7.12 -11.68
N PHE A 88 10.52 7.20 -11.01
CA PHE A 88 9.68 8.40 -11.00
C PHE A 88 10.42 9.61 -10.40
N TRP A 89 11.08 9.44 -9.25
CA TRP A 89 11.91 10.47 -8.64
C TRP A 89 13.04 10.96 -9.56
N GLN A 90 13.70 10.05 -10.26
CA GLN A 90 14.74 10.43 -11.23
C GLN A 90 14.18 11.24 -12.41
N ARG A 91 13.03 10.81 -12.97
CA ARG A 91 12.41 11.47 -14.13
C ARG A 91 11.86 12.85 -13.80
N GLU A 92 11.15 12.96 -12.68
CA GLU A 92 10.38 14.17 -12.36
C GLU A 92 11.14 15.17 -11.50
N PHE A 93 12.12 14.71 -10.73
CA PHE A 93 12.86 15.54 -9.78
C PHE A 93 14.38 15.52 -10.01
N GLY A 94 14.85 14.89 -11.10
CA GLY A 94 16.27 14.83 -11.45
C GLY A 94 17.15 14.15 -10.40
N GLY A 95 16.58 13.32 -9.54
CA GLY A 95 17.31 12.69 -8.44
C GLY A 95 17.66 13.64 -7.30
N ASP A 96 16.95 14.77 -7.17
CA ASP A 96 17.18 15.74 -6.09
C ASP A 96 16.83 15.13 -4.72
N ALA A 97 17.82 14.99 -3.84
CA ALA A 97 17.63 14.50 -2.47
C ALA A 97 16.75 15.43 -1.61
N GLY A 98 16.65 16.71 -1.97
CA GLY A 98 15.77 17.70 -1.33
C GLY A 98 14.28 17.44 -1.57
N VAL A 99 13.91 16.37 -2.31
CA VAL A 99 12.49 16.01 -2.54
C VAL A 99 11.79 15.60 -1.25
N VAL A 100 12.49 14.96 -0.30
CA VAL A 100 11.92 14.57 1.00
C VAL A 100 11.54 15.84 1.79
N GLY A 101 10.31 15.89 2.23
CA GLY A 101 9.71 17.05 2.90
C GLY A 101 8.98 18.02 1.94
N ARG A 102 9.09 17.85 0.63
CA ARG A 102 8.31 18.63 -0.34
C ARG A 102 6.84 18.21 -0.34
N THR A 103 5.97 19.16 -0.64
CA THR A 103 4.55 18.91 -0.84
C THR A 103 4.25 18.75 -2.31
N LEU A 104 3.57 17.66 -2.67
CA LEU A 104 3.03 17.40 -4.00
C LEU A 104 1.51 17.49 -3.95
N SER A 105 0.89 17.95 -5.02
CA SER A 105 -0.56 17.90 -5.17
C SER A 105 -0.95 16.68 -6.01
N LEU A 106 -1.62 15.74 -5.40
CA LEU A 106 -2.13 14.52 -6.03
C LEU A 106 -3.67 14.54 -5.99
N GLY A 107 -4.28 14.63 -7.18
CA GLY A 107 -5.74 14.74 -7.28
C GLY A 107 -6.31 16.01 -6.65
N GLY A 108 -5.51 17.09 -6.57
CA GLY A 108 -5.89 18.34 -5.91
C GLY A 108 -5.62 18.39 -4.40
N GLU A 109 -5.15 17.30 -3.81
CA GLU A 109 -4.87 17.20 -2.38
C GLU A 109 -3.36 17.24 -2.10
N PRO A 110 -2.92 17.92 -1.03
CA PRO A 110 -1.50 18.02 -0.68
C PRO A 110 -0.99 16.74 -0.01
N TYR A 111 0.15 16.25 -0.47
CA TYR A 111 0.88 15.11 0.11
C TYR A 111 2.33 15.50 0.38
N THR A 112 2.85 15.15 1.53
CA THR A 112 4.26 15.36 1.87
C THR A 112 5.09 14.14 1.46
N VAL A 113 6.15 14.34 0.69
CA VAL A 113 7.10 13.28 0.37
C VAL A 113 7.88 12.91 1.63
N VAL A 114 7.79 11.65 2.06
CA VAL A 114 8.50 11.13 3.24
C VAL A 114 9.64 10.19 2.88
N GLY A 115 9.66 9.66 1.66
CA GLY A 115 10.72 8.78 1.21
C GLY A 115 10.74 8.54 -0.29
N VAL A 116 11.79 7.90 -0.73
CA VAL A 116 11.99 7.41 -2.10
C VAL A 116 12.46 5.95 -2.01
N LEU A 117 11.82 5.05 -2.74
CA LEU A 117 12.24 3.65 -2.80
C LEU A 117 13.63 3.50 -3.39
N GLU A 118 14.35 2.47 -2.98
CA GLU A 118 15.65 2.15 -3.55
C GLU A 118 15.53 1.72 -5.02
N ARG A 119 16.62 1.88 -5.75
CA ARG A 119 16.70 1.46 -7.16
C ARG A 119 16.43 -0.05 -7.28
N GLY A 120 15.52 -0.40 -8.19
CA GLY A 120 15.21 -1.80 -8.49
C GLY A 120 14.15 -2.40 -7.57
N ALA A 121 13.54 -1.61 -6.68
CA ALA A 121 12.34 -2.02 -5.97
C ALA A 121 11.27 -2.50 -6.98
N ARG A 122 10.71 -3.70 -6.75
CA ARG A 122 9.73 -4.32 -7.64
C ARG A 122 8.52 -4.81 -6.85
N PRO A 123 7.66 -3.88 -6.41
CA PRO A 123 6.41 -4.30 -5.77
C PRO A 123 5.49 -4.99 -6.78
N PRO A 124 4.60 -5.89 -6.35
CA PRO A 124 3.62 -6.55 -7.22
C PRO A 124 2.66 -5.57 -7.88
N ALA A 125 2.40 -4.43 -7.22
CA ALA A 125 1.68 -3.30 -7.78
C ALA A 125 2.67 -2.15 -8.08
N PRO A 126 3.27 -2.08 -9.28
CA PRO A 126 4.17 -1.00 -9.62
C PRO A 126 3.41 0.32 -9.74
N GLY A 127 3.90 1.37 -9.07
CA GLY A 127 3.35 2.71 -9.10
C GLY A 127 4.42 3.76 -9.23
N ASP A 128 4.03 4.98 -9.60
CA ASP A 128 4.91 6.16 -9.57
C ASP A 128 5.01 6.70 -8.14
N VAL A 129 3.91 6.64 -7.40
CA VAL A 129 3.79 7.15 -6.04
C VAL A 129 3.00 6.16 -5.17
N TYR A 130 3.40 6.04 -3.90
CA TYR A 130 2.76 5.20 -2.90
C TYR A 130 2.27 6.07 -1.76
N ALA A 131 1.02 5.86 -1.31
CA ALA A 131 0.42 6.55 -0.18
C ALA A 131 -0.20 5.54 0.80
N PRO A 132 -0.38 5.88 2.08
CA PRO A 132 -1.05 4.98 3.01
C PRO A 132 -2.51 4.73 2.62
N LEU A 133 -2.94 3.48 2.77
CA LEU A 133 -4.34 3.09 2.71
C LEU A 133 -5.03 3.63 3.99
N GLU A 134 -6.13 4.35 3.85
CA GLU A 134 -6.82 4.94 4.99
C GLU A 134 -7.80 3.93 5.60
N TYR A 135 -7.63 3.65 6.88
CA TYR A 135 -8.54 2.82 7.67
C TYR A 135 -9.56 3.71 8.37
N ASP A 136 -10.54 4.18 7.63
CA ASP A 136 -11.67 4.94 8.18
C ASP A 136 -12.85 4.01 8.55
N GLU A 137 -13.92 4.60 9.05
CA GLU A 137 -15.15 3.86 9.41
C GLU A 137 -15.79 3.16 8.21
N THR A 138 -15.62 3.72 7.01
CA THR A 138 -16.16 3.13 5.77
C THR A 138 -15.31 1.94 5.31
N PHE A 139 -14.02 1.97 5.57
CA PHE A 139 -13.11 0.87 5.28
C PHE A 139 -13.42 -0.36 6.15
N SER A 140 -13.67 -0.14 7.44
CA SER A 140 -13.96 -1.21 8.39
C SER A 140 -15.44 -1.58 8.48
N ALA A 141 -16.34 -0.77 7.89
CA ALA A 141 -17.77 -1.05 7.95
C ALA A 141 -18.10 -2.36 7.23
N ALA A 142 -18.43 -3.38 7.99
CA ALA A 142 -18.93 -4.67 7.52
C ALA A 142 -20.36 -4.55 6.95
N THR A 143 -20.61 -3.55 6.13
CA THR A 143 -21.88 -3.43 5.41
C THR A 143 -21.93 -4.49 4.32
N ALA A 144 -23.13 -5.02 4.05
CA ALA A 144 -23.31 -5.96 2.93
C ALA A 144 -22.85 -5.37 1.58
N GLN A 145 -22.74 -4.07 1.48
CA GLN A 145 -22.25 -3.32 0.35
C GLN A 145 -20.71 -3.27 0.33
N GLY A 146 -20.06 -3.12 1.49
CA GLY A 146 -18.59 -3.14 1.63
C GLY A 146 -17.99 -4.50 1.29
N ARG A 147 -18.63 -5.61 1.73
CA ARG A 147 -18.19 -6.98 1.39
C ARG A 147 -18.36 -7.36 -0.09
N ARG A 148 -19.13 -6.60 -0.86
CA ARG A 148 -19.31 -6.82 -2.31
C ARG A 148 -18.32 -6.02 -3.16
N SER A 149 -17.53 -5.15 -2.55
CA SER A 149 -16.54 -4.33 -3.24
C SER A 149 -15.16 -4.97 -3.11
N GLU A 150 -14.89 -5.95 -3.94
CA GLU A 150 -13.59 -6.60 -4.08
C GLU A 150 -12.65 -5.69 -4.85
N TYR A 151 -11.83 -4.92 -4.17
CA TYR A 151 -10.93 -3.94 -4.80
C TYR A 151 -9.50 -3.95 -4.26
N LEU A 152 -9.24 -4.72 -3.23
CA LEU A 152 -7.91 -4.82 -2.62
C LEU A 152 -7.14 -6.02 -3.18
N GLY A 153 -5.90 -5.78 -3.60
CA GLY A 153 -4.90 -6.82 -3.66
C GLY A 153 -4.38 -7.09 -2.25
N VAL A 154 -4.25 -8.35 -1.86
CA VAL A 154 -3.80 -8.74 -0.53
C VAL A 154 -2.62 -9.70 -0.65
N LEU A 155 -1.61 -9.46 0.16
CA LEU A 155 -0.40 -10.26 0.25
C LEU A 155 -0.25 -10.78 1.67
N GLY A 156 0.11 -12.05 1.83
CA GLY A 156 0.38 -12.65 3.13
C GLY A 156 1.71 -13.37 3.16
N ARG A 157 2.41 -13.28 4.28
CA ARG A 157 3.55 -14.13 4.60
C ARG A 157 3.07 -15.23 5.52
N ALA A 158 3.05 -16.46 5.00
CA ALA A 158 2.70 -17.61 5.82
C ALA A 158 3.77 -17.89 6.89
N GLY A 159 3.33 -18.37 8.04
CA GLY A 159 4.21 -18.79 9.11
C GLY A 159 5.09 -19.99 8.72
N GLN A 160 6.20 -20.16 9.43
CA GLN A 160 7.12 -21.25 9.16
C GLN A 160 6.42 -22.62 9.29
N GLY A 161 6.54 -23.44 8.25
CA GLY A 161 5.94 -24.78 8.22
C GLY A 161 4.43 -24.80 7.92
N VAL A 162 3.85 -23.67 7.54
CA VAL A 162 2.45 -23.58 7.10
C VAL A 162 2.39 -23.85 5.60
N ASP A 163 1.62 -24.87 5.22
CA ASP A 163 1.36 -25.20 3.82
C ASP A 163 0.09 -24.52 3.27
N ALA A 164 -0.08 -24.55 1.96
CA ALA A 164 -1.22 -23.94 1.28
C ALA A 164 -2.59 -24.52 1.71
N GLY A 165 -2.64 -25.79 2.11
CA GLY A 165 -3.85 -26.43 2.61
C GLY A 165 -4.31 -25.83 3.95
N ARG A 166 -3.36 -25.60 4.85
CA ARG A 166 -3.63 -24.92 6.13
C ARG A 166 -4.07 -23.48 5.94
N VAL A 167 -3.43 -22.75 5.02
CA VAL A 167 -3.84 -21.39 4.68
C VAL A 167 -5.28 -21.38 4.19
N ARG A 168 -5.62 -22.26 3.24
CA ARG A 168 -6.99 -22.36 2.71
C ARG A 168 -8.02 -22.64 3.80
N ALA A 169 -7.76 -23.64 4.64
CA ALA A 169 -8.65 -23.99 5.75
C ALA A 169 -8.85 -22.83 6.74
N ASP A 170 -7.79 -22.06 7.02
CA ASP A 170 -7.88 -20.90 7.90
C ASP A 170 -8.70 -19.77 7.28
N LEU A 171 -8.51 -19.50 5.98
CA LEU A 171 -9.31 -18.50 5.26
C LEU A 171 -10.79 -18.89 5.15
N GLU A 172 -11.10 -20.18 4.90
CA GLU A 172 -12.48 -20.70 4.90
C GLU A 172 -13.16 -20.59 6.28
N ARG A 173 -12.39 -20.60 7.36
CA ARG A 173 -12.89 -20.39 8.74
C ARG A 173 -13.23 -18.93 9.00
N ILE A 174 -12.51 -17.99 8.39
CA ILE A 174 -12.66 -16.55 8.60
C ILE A 174 -13.80 -16.00 7.74
N GLY A 175 -13.94 -16.45 6.49
CA GLY A 175 -14.96 -16.01 5.52
C GLY A 175 -16.21 -16.83 5.60
#